data_281f708ea792da0e78b879271d89be15
#
_entry.id   281f708ea792da0e78b879271d89be15
#
_cell.length_a   1.000
_cell.length_b   1.000
_cell.length_c   1.000
_cell.angle_alpha   90.00
_cell.angle_beta   90.00
_cell.angle_gamma   90.00
#
_symmetry.space_group_name_H-M   'P 1'
#
loop_
_entity.id
_entity.type
_entity.pdbx_description
1 polymer ?
#
loop_
_entity_poly.entity_id
_entity_poly.type
_entity_poly.pdbx_seq_one_letter_code
_entity_poly.pdbx_strand_id
1 'polypeptide(L)'
;MLKHKGNIMNRRQFLGSAAAVSLASAASFARAHSHADHHHHHDMQPAAASAYTAVRQTAAHCIDAGQVCLTHCLSLLTQGDTSMADCAVAVRQMLALCGALHDLAAQNAPLTRDAAKVCLDACKQCSKACKEHAAHHAECKACYESCLDCIKECEKLVA
;
A
#
# COMPACT_ATOMS: atom_id res chain seq x y z
N MET A 1 3.07 -33.34 -36.76
CA MET A 1 2.26 -32.13 -37.08
C MET A 1 0.99 -32.15 -36.24
N LEU A 2 0.99 -31.51 -35.10
CA LEU A 2 -0.23 -31.33 -34.29
C LEU A 2 -0.61 -29.84 -34.31
N LYS A 3 -1.76 -29.52 -34.91
CA LYS A 3 -2.34 -28.19 -34.95
C LYS A 3 -3.09 -27.95 -33.65
N HIS A 4 -2.59 -27.06 -32.76
CA HIS A 4 -3.33 -26.53 -31.64
C HIS A 4 -4.24 -25.40 -32.15
N LYS A 5 -5.56 -25.67 -32.17
CA LYS A 5 -6.59 -24.64 -32.35
C LYS A 5 -6.79 -23.93 -31.01
N GLY A 6 -6.28 -22.69 -30.89
CA GLY A 6 -6.57 -21.80 -29.79
C GLY A 6 -8.03 -21.35 -29.84
N ASN A 7 -8.78 -21.65 -28.79
CA ASN A 7 -10.18 -21.23 -28.61
C ASN A 7 -10.17 -19.81 -28.02
N ILE A 8 -10.45 -18.81 -28.87
CA ILE A 8 -10.59 -17.40 -28.46
C ILE A 8 -12.00 -17.24 -27.87
N MET A 9 -12.08 -17.18 -26.55
CA MET A 9 -13.35 -16.92 -25.85
C MET A 9 -13.80 -15.46 -26.06
N ASN A 10 -14.89 -15.28 -26.81
CA ASN A 10 -15.50 -13.99 -27.13
C ASN A 10 -16.18 -13.36 -25.88
N ARG A 11 -15.70 -12.19 -25.44
CA ARG A 11 -16.19 -11.42 -24.29
C ARG A 11 -17.58 -10.77 -24.47
N ARG A 12 -18.32 -11.10 -25.54
CA ARG A 12 -19.59 -10.42 -25.90
C ARG A 12 -20.88 -11.16 -25.50
N GLN A 13 -20.82 -12.25 -24.74
CA GLN A 13 -22.04 -13.05 -24.41
C GLN A 13 -22.58 -12.90 -22.98
N PHE A 14 -22.20 -11.86 -22.24
CA PHE A 14 -22.69 -11.61 -20.87
C PHE A 14 -23.65 -10.42 -20.74
N LEU A 15 -24.45 -10.13 -21.76
CA LEU A 15 -25.52 -9.13 -21.64
C LEU A 15 -26.84 -9.74 -22.11
N GLY A 16 -27.61 -10.27 -21.17
CA GLY A 16 -28.96 -10.70 -21.46
C GLY A 16 -29.61 -11.51 -20.34
N SER A 17 -30.06 -10.89 -19.26
CA SER A 17 -31.19 -11.34 -18.47
C SER A 17 -31.74 -10.19 -17.62
N ALA A 18 -32.68 -9.44 -18.19
CA ALA A 18 -33.53 -8.54 -17.43
C ALA A 18 -34.62 -9.40 -16.74
N ALA A 19 -34.55 -9.55 -15.42
CA ALA A 19 -35.61 -10.06 -14.60
C ALA A 19 -36.40 -8.89 -14.00
N ALA A 20 -37.62 -8.71 -14.45
CA ALA A 20 -38.61 -7.82 -13.86
C ALA A 20 -38.99 -8.32 -12.47
N VAL A 21 -38.79 -7.52 -11.43
CA VAL A 21 -39.33 -7.81 -10.09
C VAL A 21 -40.42 -6.80 -9.77
N SER A 22 -41.63 -7.37 -9.59
CA SER A 22 -42.87 -6.68 -9.28
C SER A 22 -42.83 -6.01 -7.91
N LEU A 23 -43.30 -4.76 -7.85
CA LEU A 23 -43.60 -4.02 -6.63
C LEU A 23 -44.80 -4.68 -5.91
N ALA A 24 -44.56 -5.15 -4.71
CA ALA A 24 -45.64 -5.44 -3.75
C ALA A 24 -45.47 -4.45 -2.57
N SER A 25 -46.43 -3.53 -2.49
CA SER A 25 -46.59 -2.61 -1.38
C SER A 25 -47.02 -3.36 -0.13
N ALA A 26 -46.34 -3.23 0.99
CA ALA A 26 -46.87 -3.58 2.31
C ALA A 26 -46.59 -2.48 3.30
N ALA A 27 -47.66 -2.02 3.92
CA ALA A 27 -47.77 -0.89 4.81
C ALA A 27 -47.10 -1.11 6.16
N SER A 28 -46.53 0.00 6.67
CA SER A 28 -46.52 0.50 8.04
C SER A 28 -46.60 -0.46 9.22
N PHE A 29 -45.51 -0.56 10.03
CA PHE A 29 -45.63 -0.48 11.49
C PHE A 29 -44.46 0.35 12.02
N ALA A 30 -44.76 1.61 12.32
CA ALA A 30 -43.89 2.43 13.11
C ALA A 30 -43.90 1.88 14.55
N ARG A 31 -42.83 1.21 14.96
CA ARG A 31 -42.57 0.85 16.34
C ARG A 31 -41.48 1.78 16.85
N ALA A 32 -41.92 2.77 17.64
CA ALA A 32 -41.02 3.64 18.39
C ALA A 32 -40.20 2.76 19.36
N HIS A 33 -38.95 2.52 19.03
CA HIS A 33 -38.00 2.03 20.03
C HIS A 33 -37.33 3.25 20.63
N SER A 34 -37.69 3.54 21.89
CA SER A 34 -36.94 4.43 22.76
C SER A 34 -35.55 3.83 22.95
N HIS A 35 -34.56 4.39 22.27
CA HIS A 35 -33.16 4.12 22.56
C HIS A 35 -32.83 4.78 23.88
N ALA A 36 -32.75 3.98 24.95
CA ALA A 36 -32.04 4.39 26.14
C ALA A 36 -30.57 4.56 25.73
N ASP A 37 -30.07 5.79 25.82
CA ASP A 37 -28.66 6.13 25.67
C ASP A 37 -27.86 5.41 26.76
N HIS A 38 -27.36 4.22 26.42
CA HIS A 38 -26.25 3.63 27.16
C HIS A 38 -24.96 4.25 26.63
N HIS A 39 -24.57 5.39 27.21
CA HIS A 39 -23.22 5.89 27.11
C HIS A 39 -22.28 4.90 27.80
N HIS A 40 -21.84 3.88 27.08
CA HIS A 40 -20.65 3.14 27.46
C HIS A 40 -19.46 4.07 27.22
N HIS A 41 -19.06 4.80 28.26
CA HIS A 41 -17.71 5.32 28.35
C HIS A 41 -16.78 4.10 28.39
N HIS A 42 -16.33 3.66 27.22
CA HIS A 42 -15.13 2.87 27.14
C HIS A 42 -14.01 3.81 27.59
N ASP A 43 -13.56 3.66 28.81
CA ASP A 43 -12.24 4.11 29.22
C ASP A 43 -11.25 3.48 28.23
N MET A 44 -10.92 4.22 27.19
CA MET A 44 -9.85 3.86 26.27
C MET A 44 -8.54 4.07 27.05
N GLN A 45 -8.20 3.05 27.82
CA GLN A 45 -6.86 2.91 28.35
C GLN A 45 -5.91 3.01 27.15
N PRO A 46 -4.92 3.93 27.17
CA PRO A 46 -4.02 4.07 26.05
C PRO A 46 -3.38 2.70 25.80
N ALA A 47 -3.69 2.12 24.63
CA ALA A 47 -3.11 0.85 24.23
C ALA A 47 -1.59 1.00 24.33
N ALA A 48 -0.93 0.10 25.07
CA ALA A 48 0.52 0.10 25.18
C ALA A 48 1.11 0.20 23.76
N ALA A 49 1.99 1.18 23.55
CA ALA A 49 2.56 1.45 22.23
C ALA A 49 3.12 0.13 21.67
N SER A 50 2.64 -0.28 20.48
CA SER A 50 3.10 -1.51 19.85
C SER A 50 4.61 -1.44 19.65
N ALA A 51 5.31 -2.57 19.88
CA ALA A 51 6.74 -2.71 19.61
C ALA A 51 7.10 -2.33 18.16
N TYR A 52 6.13 -2.32 17.26
CA TYR A 52 6.29 -2.02 15.84
C TYR A 52 5.84 -0.61 15.43
N THR A 53 5.48 0.26 16.39
CA THR A 53 4.98 1.61 16.06
C THR A 53 5.96 2.41 15.22
N ALA A 54 7.24 2.41 15.56
CA ALA A 54 8.26 3.19 14.85
C ALA A 54 8.46 2.69 13.41
N VAL A 55 8.60 1.37 13.21
CA VAL A 55 8.77 0.81 11.86
C VAL A 55 7.52 0.99 11.01
N ARG A 56 6.32 0.91 11.60
CA ARG A 56 5.07 1.18 10.90
C ARG A 56 5.01 2.63 10.40
N GLN A 57 5.41 3.59 11.23
CA GLN A 57 5.42 5.01 10.86
C GLN A 57 6.42 5.29 9.73
N THR A 58 7.63 4.75 9.83
CA THR A 58 8.63 4.95 8.76
C THR A 58 8.24 4.23 7.47
N ALA A 59 7.62 3.07 7.53
CA ALA A 59 7.05 2.41 6.35
C ALA A 59 5.95 3.25 5.69
N ALA A 60 5.06 3.90 6.46
CA ALA A 60 4.06 4.82 5.95
C ALA A 60 4.69 6.02 5.22
N HIS A 61 5.74 6.64 5.81
CA HIS A 61 6.48 7.73 5.16
C HIS A 61 7.12 7.28 3.84
N CYS A 62 7.68 6.05 3.80
CA CYS A 62 8.22 5.50 2.55
C CYS A 62 7.12 5.31 1.49
N ILE A 63 5.92 4.91 1.88
CA ILE A 63 4.78 4.76 0.96
C ILE A 63 4.42 6.13 0.38
N ASP A 64 4.23 7.15 1.21
CA ASP A 64 3.83 8.49 0.77
C ASP A 64 4.89 9.12 -0.15
N ALA A 65 6.14 9.17 0.28
CA ALA A 65 7.24 9.73 -0.52
C ALA A 65 7.50 8.91 -1.79
N GLY A 66 7.37 7.58 -1.70
CA GLY A 66 7.57 6.68 -2.84
C GLY A 66 6.50 6.85 -3.92
N GLN A 67 5.23 7.05 -3.56
CA GLN A 67 4.16 7.30 -4.53
C GLN A 67 4.38 8.58 -5.31
N VAL A 68 4.81 9.65 -4.63
CA VAL A 68 5.15 10.94 -5.27
C VAL A 68 6.36 10.77 -6.20
N CYS A 69 7.42 10.11 -5.73
CA CYS A 69 8.63 9.85 -6.52
C CYS A 69 8.33 8.97 -7.74
N LEU A 70 7.55 7.90 -7.59
CA LEU A 70 7.16 7.04 -8.72
C LEU A 70 6.37 7.80 -9.78
N THR A 71 5.42 8.64 -9.37
CA THR A 71 4.63 9.47 -10.29
C THR A 71 5.54 10.43 -11.05
N HIS A 72 6.51 11.05 -10.38
CA HIS A 72 7.51 11.92 -11.00
C HIS A 72 8.39 11.15 -12.01
N CYS A 73 8.94 10.01 -11.63
CA CYS A 73 9.75 9.17 -12.53
C CYS A 73 8.97 8.75 -13.78
N LEU A 74 7.71 8.30 -13.61
CA LEU A 74 6.86 7.92 -14.73
C LEU A 74 6.54 9.09 -15.66
N SER A 75 6.34 10.29 -15.12
CA SER A 75 6.14 11.51 -15.92
C SER A 75 7.36 11.81 -16.79
N LEU A 76 8.58 11.73 -16.25
CA LEU A 76 9.82 11.96 -16.99
C LEU A 76 10.06 10.87 -18.05
N LEU A 77 9.78 9.61 -17.72
CA LEU A 77 9.84 8.50 -18.68
C LEU A 77 8.90 8.72 -19.88
N THR A 78 7.70 9.26 -19.68
CA THR A 78 6.79 9.56 -20.80
C THR A 78 7.29 10.71 -21.68
N GLN A 79 8.18 11.55 -21.16
CA GLN A 79 8.86 12.63 -21.91
C GLN A 79 10.17 12.16 -22.58
N GLY A 80 10.50 10.87 -22.45
CA GLY A 80 11.68 10.26 -23.07
C GLY A 80 12.94 10.26 -22.20
N ASP A 81 12.86 10.71 -20.96
CA ASP A 81 13.98 10.63 -20.01
C ASP A 81 14.08 9.21 -19.42
N THR A 82 14.83 8.37 -20.10
CA THR A 82 15.03 6.96 -19.70
C THR A 82 15.94 6.79 -18.49
N SER A 83 16.63 7.84 -18.02
CA SER A 83 17.49 7.78 -16.84
C SER A 83 16.71 7.45 -15.57
N MET A 84 15.41 7.74 -15.53
CA MET A 84 14.51 7.47 -14.41
C MET A 84 14.07 6.00 -14.26
N ALA A 85 14.41 5.12 -15.22
CA ALA A 85 13.87 3.76 -15.26
C ALA A 85 14.24 2.92 -14.02
N ASP A 86 15.50 2.93 -13.63
CA ASP A 86 15.97 2.16 -12.47
C ASP A 86 15.39 2.68 -11.16
N CYS A 87 15.27 4.01 -11.03
CA CYS A 87 14.60 4.63 -9.89
C CYS A 87 13.13 4.18 -9.81
N ALA A 88 12.38 4.25 -10.91
CA ALA A 88 10.98 3.84 -10.95
C ALA A 88 10.79 2.36 -10.54
N VAL A 89 11.66 1.46 -11.02
CA VAL A 89 11.62 0.03 -10.68
C VAL A 89 11.90 -0.18 -9.19
N ALA A 90 12.96 0.46 -8.65
CA ALA A 90 13.34 0.32 -7.24
C ALA A 90 12.26 0.87 -6.30
N VAL A 91 11.69 2.04 -6.62
CA VAL A 91 10.58 2.64 -5.85
C VAL A 91 9.36 1.72 -5.85
N ARG A 92 9.00 1.13 -6.99
CA ARG A 92 7.84 0.23 -7.08
C ARG A 92 8.01 -1.02 -6.20
N GLN A 93 9.21 -1.60 -6.14
CA GLN A 93 9.51 -2.73 -5.25
C GLN A 93 9.43 -2.32 -3.77
N MET A 94 10.03 -1.18 -3.43
CA MET A 94 9.99 -0.63 -2.08
C MET A 94 8.54 -0.39 -1.63
N LEU A 95 7.69 0.21 -2.45
CA LEU A 95 6.27 0.45 -2.14
C LEU A 95 5.52 -0.83 -1.76
N ALA A 96 5.72 -1.93 -2.51
CA ALA A 96 5.08 -3.21 -2.23
C ALA A 96 5.50 -3.78 -0.86
N LEU A 97 6.79 -3.72 -0.54
CA LEU A 97 7.34 -4.29 0.69
C LEU A 97 7.10 -3.41 1.91
N CYS A 98 7.15 -2.08 1.78
CA CYS A 98 6.73 -1.15 2.83
C CYS A 98 5.25 -1.27 3.13
N GLY A 99 4.38 -1.48 2.12
CA GLY A 99 2.95 -1.73 2.32
C GLY A 99 2.71 -2.99 3.15
N ALA A 100 3.34 -4.10 2.78
CA ALA A 100 3.25 -5.35 3.54
C ALA A 100 3.75 -5.19 4.99
N LEU A 101 4.91 -4.54 5.19
CA LEU A 101 5.46 -4.29 6.52
C LEU A 101 4.54 -3.41 7.36
N HIS A 102 4.01 -2.32 6.79
CA HIS A 102 3.08 -1.41 7.45
C HIS A 102 1.85 -2.16 8.00
N ASP A 103 1.22 -2.98 7.16
CA ASP A 103 0.00 -3.70 7.52
C ASP A 103 0.26 -4.79 8.57
N LEU A 104 1.34 -5.56 8.44
CA LEU A 104 1.73 -6.57 9.42
C LEU A 104 2.12 -5.93 10.77
N ALA A 105 2.82 -4.81 10.75
CA ALA A 105 3.19 -4.07 11.95
C ALA A 105 1.96 -3.49 12.67
N ALA A 106 0.95 -3.01 11.92
CA ALA A 106 -0.30 -2.51 12.48
C ALA A 106 -1.09 -3.60 13.23
N GLN A 107 -0.99 -4.84 12.76
CA GLN A 107 -1.66 -6.00 13.34
C GLN A 107 -0.85 -6.71 14.44
N ASN A 108 0.36 -6.25 14.75
CA ASN A 108 1.33 -6.98 15.58
C ASN A 108 1.53 -8.44 15.12
N ALA A 109 1.53 -8.65 13.79
CA ALA A 109 1.57 -9.98 13.20
C ALA A 109 2.93 -10.68 13.47
N PRO A 110 2.95 -12.01 13.63
CA PRO A 110 4.19 -12.78 13.85
C PRO A 110 5.21 -12.60 12.71
N LEU A 111 4.74 -12.39 11.48
CA LEU A 111 5.56 -12.21 10.29
C LEU A 111 6.20 -10.81 10.16
N THR A 112 5.93 -9.87 11.08
CA THR A 112 6.44 -8.50 10.99
C THR A 112 7.97 -8.43 10.91
N ARG A 113 8.69 -9.27 11.69
CA ARG A 113 10.15 -9.31 11.65
C ARG A 113 10.71 -9.85 10.33
N ASP A 114 10.06 -10.83 9.74
CA ASP A 114 10.49 -11.36 8.43
C ASP A 114 10.17 -10.39 7.30
N ALA A 115 9.02 -9.72 7.35
CA ALA A 115 8.71 -8.62 6.44
C ALA A 115 9.71 -7.46 6.56
N ALA A 116 10.17 -7.14 7.77
CA ALA A 116 11.18 -6.10 7.98
C ALA A 116 12.53 -6.44 7.31
N LYS A 117 12.94 -7.71 7.27
CA LYS A 117 14.17 -8.15 6.58
C LYS A 117 14.11 -7.83 5.08
N VAL A 118 13.03 -8.25 4.40
CA VAL A 118 12.90 -8.02 2.95
C VAL A 118 12.62 -6.55 2.63
N CYS A 119 11.90 -5.83 3.51
CA CYS A 119 11.69 -4.40 3.38
C CYS A 119 13.00 -3.61 3.52
N LEU A 120 13.87 -4.00 4.45
CA LEU A 120 15.20 -3.44 4.61
C LEU A 120 16.00 -3.47 3.31
N ASP A 121 16.03 -4.62 2.64
CA ASP A 121 16.73 -4.78 1.37
C ASP A 121 16.12 -3.91 0.25
N ALA A 122 14.80 -3.85 0.19
CA ALA A 122 14.11 -2.99 -0.77
C ALA A 122 14.37 -1.51 -0.54
N CYS A 123 14.35 -1.04 0.72
CA CYS A 123 14.69 0.34 1.06
C CYS A 123 16.15 0.68 0.75
N LYS A 124 17.10 -0.26 0.95
CA LYS A 124 18.50 -0.08 0.56
C LYS A 124 18.66 0.07 -0.94
N GLN A 125 17.97 -0.74 -1.75
CA GLN A 125 17.99 -0.62 -3.20
C GLN A 125 17.35 0.69 -3.68
N CYS A 126 16.18 1.02 -3.14
CA CYS A 126 15.47 2.26 -3.46
C CYS A 126 16.28 3.50 -3.09
N SER A 127 16.87 3.55 -1.89
CA SER A 127 17.69 4.68 -1.46
C SER A 127 18.90 4.88 -2.37
N LYS A 128 19.54 3.80 -2.83
CA LYS A 128 20.66 3.88 -3.79
C LYS A 128 20.20 4.50 -5.12
N ALA A 129 19.12 4.00 -5.71
CA ALA A 129 18.61 4.49 -6.99
C ALA A 129 18.12 5.95 -6.89
N CYS A 130 17.36 6.30 -5.85
CA CYS A 130 16.89 7.68 -5.65
C CYS A 130 18.02 8.67 -5.39
N LYS A 131 19.10 8.26 -4.70
CA LYS A 131 20.25 9.11 -4.42
C LYS A 131 20.90 9.67 -5.68
N GLU A 132 20.93 8.91 -6.77
CA GLU A 132 21.50 9.33 -8.05
C GLU A 132 20.79 10.56 -8.63
N HIS A 133 19.51 10.73 -8.31
CA HIS A 133 18.66 11.81 -8.82
C HIS A 133 18.34 12.88 -7.76
N ALA A 134 18.68 12.65 -6.50
CA ALA A 134 18.31 13.50 -5.36
C ALA A 134 18.81 14.96 -5.44
N ALA A 135 19.89 15.20 -6.17
CA ALA A 135 20.45 16.55 -6.34
C ALA A 135 19.59 17.42 -7.28
N HIS A 136 18.82 16.81 -8.18
CA HIS A 136 18.08 17.51 -9.23
C HIS A 136 16.56 17.33 -9.13
N HIS A 137 16.08 16.33 -8.37
CA HIS A 137 14.68 16.00 -8.24
C HIS A 137 14.29 15.90 -6.76
N ALA A 138 13.48 16.85 -6.29
CA ALA A 138 13.04 16.93 -4.90
C ALA A 138 12.25 15.69 -4.46
N GLU A 139 11.49 15.08 -5.36
CA GLU A 139 10.71 13.86 -5.14
C GLU A 139 11.62 12.66 -4.90
N CYS A 140 12.70 12.53 -5.67
CA CYS A 140 13.70 11.49 -5.46
C CYS A 140 14.46 11.70 -4.14
N LYS A 141 14.76 12.97 -3.79
CA LYS A 141 15.38 13.30 -2.52
C LYS A 141 14.52 12.91 -1.33
N ALA A 142 13.24 13.27 -1.34
CA ALA A 142 12.32 12.92 -0.26
C ALA A 142 12.16 11.39 -0.10
N CYS A 143 12.05 10.65 -1.21
CA CYS A 143 12.00 9.19 -1.19
C CYS A 143 13.31 8.58 -0.67
N TYR A 144 14.46 9.10 -1.07
CA TYR A 144 15.76 8.70 -0.53
C TYR A 144 15.82 8.87 1.01
N GLU A 145 15.45 10.02 1.52
CA GLU A 145 15.49 10.34 2.95
C GLU A 145 14.52 9.45 3.74
N SER A 146 13.29 9.24 3.26
CA SER A 146 12.32 8.34 3.89
C SER A 146 12.81 6.89 3.96
N CYS A 147 13.51 6.42 2.92
CA CYS A 147 14.12 5.10 2.93
C CYS A 147 15.20 4.96 4.00
N LEU A 148 16.02 5.99 4.24
CA LEU A 148 17.05 5.95 5.30
C LEU A 148 16.42 5.79 6.69
N ASP A 149 15.31 6.46 6.96
CA ASP A 149 14.60 6.31 8.23
C ASP A 149 13.98 4.91 8.38
N CYS A 150 13.40 4.37 7.33
CA CYS A 150 12.85 3.02 7.34
C CYS A 150 13.94 1.95 7.51
N ILE A 151 15.09 2.10 6.85
CA ILE A 151 16.27 1.24 7.02
C ILE A 151 16.66 1.15 8.50
N LYS A 152 16.81 2.31 9.15
CA LYS A 152 17.19 2.40 10.55
C LYS A 152 16.23 1.65 11.49
N GLU A 153 14.93 1.78 11.28
CA GLU A 153 13.93 1.09 12.10
C GLU A 153 13.85 -0.41 11.79
N CYS A 154 13.99 -0.81 10.52
CA CYS A 154 14.07 -2.21 10.15
C CYS A 154 15.31 -2.88 10.76
N GLU A 155 16.48 -2.24 10.73
CA GLU A 155 17.72 -2.79 11.32
C GLU A 155 17.57 -3.09 12.81
N LYS A 156 16.87 -2.25 13.59
CA LYS A 156 16.56 -2.51 15.00
C LYS A 156 15.71 -3.76 15.23
N LEU A 157 14.86 -4.10 14.27
CA LEU A 157 13.97 -5.27 14.41
C LEU A 157 14.64 -6.59 13.99
N VAL A 158 15.64 -6.51 13.10
CA VAL A 158 16.28 -7.71 12.53
C VAL A 158 17.62 -8.04 13.19
N ALA A 159 18.12 -7.16 14.06
CA ALA A 159 19.32 -7.36 14.88
C ALA A 159 19.10 -8.47 15.98
#